data_3744e1b86614435694bcd31d3548c3fc
#
_entry.id   3744e1b86614435694bcd31d3548c3fc
#
_cell.length_a   1.000
_cell.length_b   1.000
_cell.length_c   1.000
_cell.angle_alpha   90.00
_cell.angle_beta   90.00
_cell.angle_gamma   90.00
#
_symmetry.space_group_name_H-M   'P 1'
#
loop_
_entity.id
_entity.type
_entity.pdbx_description
1 polymer ?
#
loop_
_entity_poly.entity_id
_entity_poly.type
_entity_poly.pdbx_seq_one_letter_code
_entity_poly.pdbx_strand_id
1 'polypeptide(L)'
;MNWHGKALGAKADDAIAAIEAVMVNKNITGEKLNTQVVVDDVKPVDPSAIALSEKPSYEAGVKVATRVAYGTALAKLGRSSDRVVALDGDTKNSTFAITFQKEFPGMFFSFFKCLLILQCLCT
;
A
#
# COMPACT_ATOMS: atom_id res chain seq x y z
N MET A 1 2.81 -18.11 9.41
CA MET A 1 1.91 -17.92 10.58
C MET A 1 1.17 -16.61 10.38
N ASN A 2 -0.16 -16.58 10.42
CA ASN A 2 -0.91 -15.34 10.18
C ASN A 2 -1.29 -14.69 11.52
N TRP A 3 -0.56 -13.63 11.89
CA TRP A 3 -0.76 -12.87 13.13
C TRP A 3 -1.63 -11.62 12.93
N HIS A 4 -2.17 -11.41 11.72
CA HIS A 4 -3.00 -10.24 11.44
C HIS A 4 -4.20 -10.15 12.39
N GLY A 5 -4.29 -9.04 13.12
CA GLY A 5 -5.36 -8.81 14.10
C GLY A 5 -5.30 -9.64 15.38
N LYS A 6 -4.17 -10.31 15.67
CA LYS A 6 -4.00 -11.11 16.89
C LYS A 6 -2.84 -10.56 17.72
N ALA A 7 -3.06 -10.40 19.03
CA ALA A 7 -1.99 -10.07 19.94
C ALA A 7 -1.03 -11.27 20.10
N LEU A 8 0.26 -10.99 20.20
CA LEU A 8 1.29 -12.02 20.38
C LEU A 8 1.18 -12.74 21.75
N GLY A 9 0.66 -12.06 22.77
CA GLY A 9 0.53 -12.61 24.14
C GLY A 9 1.87 -13.11 24.66
N ALA A 10 1.90 -14.34 25.20
CA ALA A 10 3.11 -14.96 25.75
C ALA A 10 4.26 -15.17 24.74
N LYS A 11 4.04 -14.96 23.46
CA LYS A 11 5.09 -15.04 22.41
C LYS A 11 5.72 -13.68 22.08
N ALA A 12 5.34 -12.62 22.79
CA ALA A 12 5.89 -11.29 22.54
C ALA A 12 7.39 -11.25 22.83
N ASP A 13 7.83 -11.84 23.93
CA ASP A 13 9.24 -11.87 24.33
C ASP A 13 10.12 -12.62 23.32
N ASP A 14 9.65 -13.76 22.82
CA ASP A 14 10.34 -14.52 21.77
C ASP A 14 10.44 -13.71 20.47
N ALA A 15 9.38 -12.98 20.11
CA ALA A 15 9.37 -12.14 18.92
C ALA A 15 10.32 -10.93 19.05
N ILE A 16 10.38 -10.32 20.23
CA ILE A 16 11.32 -9.23 20.55
C ILE A 16 12.75 -9.75 20.45
N ALA A 17 13.07 -10.86 21.08
CA ALA A 17 14.40 -11.46 21.04
C ALA A 17 14.83 -11.80 19.60
N ALA A 18 13.91 -12.33 18.78
CA ALA A 18 14.18 -12.62 17.38
C ALA A 18 14.47 -11.36 16.54
N ILE A 19 13.75 -10.25 16.81
CA ILE A 19 13.98 -8.97 16.13
C ILE A 19 15.33 -8.38 16.58
N GLU A 20 15.61 -8.38 17.89
CA GLU A 20 16.87 -7.86 18.44
C GLU A 20 18.09 -8.61 17.91
N ALA A 21 17.97 -9.93 17.67
CA ALA A 21 19.05 -10.74 17.12
C ALA A 21 19.44 -10.37 15.67
N VAL A 22 18.49 -9.82 14.89
CA VAL A 22 18.74 -9.37 13.51
C VAL A 22 19.04 -7.87 13.40
N MET A 23 18.95 -7.12 14.49
CA MET A 23 19.32 -5.71 14.52
C MET A 23 20.84 -5.57 14.49
N VAL A 24 21.39 -5.22 13.35
CA VAL A 24 22.86 -5.07 13.11
C VAL A 24 23.42 -3.85 13.83
N ASN A 25 22.61 -2.83 14.09
CA ASN A 25 23.07 -1.61 14.76
C ASN A 25 21.99 -1.06 15.68
N LYS A 26 22.23 -1.14 17.00
CA LYS A 26 21.32 -0.62 18.02
C LYS A 26 21.50 0.89 18.27
N ASN A 27 22.59 1.48 17.75
CA ASN A 27 22.90 2.90 17.89
C ASN A 27 22.70 3.62 16.55
N ILE A 28 21.50 3.60 16.03
CA ILE A 28 21.14 4.44 14.88
C ILE A 28 21.00 5.88 15.41
N THR A 29 22.11 6.60 15.45
CA THR A 29 22.06 8.05 15.48
C THR A 29 21.50 8.47 14.13
N GLY A 30 20.29 9.02 14.16
CA GLY A 30 19.57 9.36 12.93
C GLY A 30 20.40 10.27 12.04
N GLU A 31 20.99 9.69 10.99
CA GLU A 31 21.44 10.50 9.87
C GLU A 31 20.19 11.20 9.34
N LYS A 32 20.23 12.54 9.30
CA LYS A 32 19.20 13.32 8.64
C LYS A 32 19.09 12.79 7.22
N LEU A 33 17.99 12.11 6.92
CA LEU A 33 17.63 11.77 5.55
C LEU A 33 17.61 13.08 4.77
N ASN A 34 18.65 13.31 3.98
CA ASN A 34 18.73 14.45 3.10
C ASN A 34 17.81 14.14 1.92
N THR A 35 16.52 14.42 2.10
CA THR A 35 15.54 14.32 1.03
C THR A 35 15.87 15.41 0.02
N GLN A 36 16.66 15.05 -0.98
CA GLN A 36 16.77 15.87 -2.18
C GLN A 36 15.38 15.82 -2.84
N VAL A 37 14.67 16.91 -2.72
CA VAL A 37 13.47 17.12 -3.54
C VAL A 37 13.99 17.29 -4.97
N VAL A 38 13.90 16.21 -5.74
CA VAL A 38 14.14 16.29 -7.19
C VAL A 38 12.95 17.06 -7.75
N VAL A 39 13.16 18.34 -7.98
CA VAL A 39 12.20 19.18 -8.74
C VAL A 39 12.52 18.93 -10.21
N ASP A 40 12.04 17.81 -10.73
CA ASP A 40 11.98 17.64 -12.17
C ASP A 40 10.83 18.47 -12.73
N ASP A 41 11.01 19.00 -13.92
CA ASP A 41 9.94 19.61 -14.72
C ASP A 41 8.91 18.55 -15.15
N VAL A 42 8.26 17.96 -14.16
CA VAL A 42 7.21 16.96 -14.39
C VAL A 42 6.00 17.68 -14.94
N LYS A 43 5.73 17.50 -16.23
CA LYS A 43 4.51 18.02 -16.84
C LYS A 43 3.29 17.46 -16.11
N PRO A 44 2.33 18.30 -15.70
CA PRO A 44 1.10 17.82 -15.09
C PRO A 44 0.42 16.78 -15.98
N VAL A 45 -0.01 15.68 -15.38
CA VAL A 45 -0.82 14.68 -16.08
C VAL A 45 -2.23 15.24 -16.21
N ASP A 46 -2.79 15.21 -17.41
CA ASP A 46 -4.20 15.48 -17.61
C ASP A 46 -5.01 14.24 -17.18
N PRO A 47 -5.71 14.27 -16.03
CA PRO A 47 -6.49 13.14 -15.56
C PRO A 47 -7.76 12.91 -16.38
N SER A 48 -8.20 13.86 -17.21
CA SER A 48 -9.41 13.74 -18.01
C SER A 48 -9.31 12.66 -19.10
N ALA A 49 -8.08 12.30 -19.49
CA ALA A 49 -7.82 11.24 -20.46
C ALA A 49 -7.86 9.82 -19.82
N ILE A 50 -7.91 9.71 -18.49
CA ILE A 50 -7.91 8.43 -17.80
C ILE A 50 -9.36 7.97 -17.58
N ALA A 51 -9.74 6.87 -18.20
CA ALA A 51 -11.07 6.28 -18.09
C ALA A 51 -10.97 4.80 -17.76
N LEU A 52 -12.06 4.20 -17.28
CA LEU A 52 -12.12 2.75 -17.07
C LEU A 52 -11.93 2.02 -18.41
N SER A 53 -11.09 0.99 -18.45
CA SER A 53 -10.90 0.12 -19.64
C SER A 53 -12.21 -0.53 -20.10
N GLU A 54 -13.10 -0.80 -19.14
CA GLU A 54 -14.41 -1.42 -19.35
C GLU A 54 -15.45 -0.79 -18.44
N LYS A 55 -16.68 -0.72 -18.89
CA LYS A 55 -17.80 -0.28 -18.06
C LYS A 55 -18.02 -1.25 -16.87
N PRO A 56 -18.59 -0.77 -15.74
CA PRO A 56 -19.06 -1.67 -14.68
C PRO A 56 -20.05 -2.70 -15.24
N SER A 57 -19.82 -3.98 -14.94
CA SER A 57 -20.63 -5.10 -15.47
C SER A 57 -21.45 -5.76 -14.35
N TYR A 58 -22.19 -4.95 -13.58
CA TYR A 58 -23.07 -5.46 -12.54
C TYR A 58 -24.50 -5.60 -13.09
N GLU A 59 -25.12 -6.73 -12.81
CA GLU A 59 -26.52 -6.95 -13.13
C GLU A 59 -27.44 -6.12 -12.21
N ALA A 60 -28.55 -5.65 -12.75
CA ALA A 60 -29.52 -4.88 -11.97
C ALA A 60 -30.06 -5.72 -10.80
N GLY A 61 -30.08 -5.16 -9.59
CA GLY A 61 -30.55 -5.83 -8.38
C GLY A 61 -29.50 -6.65 -7.63
N VAL A 62 -28.32 -6.89 -8.20
CA VAL A 62 -27.21 -7.57 -7.49
C VAL A 62 -26.57 -6.61 -6.49
N LYS A 63 -26.46 -7.04 -5.23
CA LYS A 63 -25.78 -6.30 -4.18
C LYS A 63 -24.27 -6.61 -4.23
N VAL A 64 -23.48 -5.60 -4.56
CA VAL A 64 -22.00 -5.69 -4.58
C VAL A 64 -21.44 -4.87 -3.43
N ALA A 65 -20.53 -5.47 -2.64
CA ALA A 65 -19.85 -4.73 -1.59
C ALA A 65 -18.97 -3.62 -2.21
N THR A 66 -19.05 -2.40 -1.68
CA THR A 66 -18.33 -1.22 -2.17
C THR A 66 -16.81 -1.47 -2.33
N ARG A 67 -16.21 -2.19 -1.39
CA ARG A 67 -14.79 -2.54 -1.43
C ARG A 67 -14.42 -3.42 -2.64
N VAL A 68 -15.31 -4.35 -3.03
CA VAL A 68 -15.10 -5.21 -4.21
C VAL A 68 -15.22 -4.38 -5.48
N ALA A 69 -16.24 -3.49 -5.53
CA ALA A 69 -16.39 -2.56 -6.65
C ALA A 69 -15.18 -1.64 -6.79
N TYR A 70 -14.63 -1.13 -5.68
CA TYR A 70 -13.40 -0.33 -5.68
C TYR A 70 -12.21 -1.09 -6.25
N GLY A 71 -11.90 -2.29 -5.74
CA GLY A 71 -10.76 -3.08 -6.23
C GLY A 71 -10.85 -3.44 -7.71
N THR A 72 -12.08 -3.76 -8.17
CA THR A 72 -12.35 -4.04 -9.59
C THR A 72 -12.18 -2.78 -10.46
N ALA A 73 -12.68 -1.63 -10.01
CA ALA A 73 -12.54 -0.38 -10.73
C ALA A 73 -11.07 0.07 -10.82
N LEU A 74 -10.32 -0.07 -9.72
CA LEU A 74 -8.91 0.26 -9.69
C LEU A 74 -8.09 -0.59 -10.68
N ALA A 75 -8.36 -1.90 -10.77
CA ALA A 75 -7.73 -2.77 -11.76
C ALA A 75 -8.09 -2.36 -13.20
N LYS A 76 -9.35 -1.99 -13.46
CA LYS A 76 -9.79 -1.47 -14.76
C LYS A 76 -9.08 -0.16 -15.14
N LEU A 77 -8.83 0.72 -14.17
CA LEU A 77 -8.04 1.94 -14.39
C LEU A 77 -6.58 1.61 -14.75
N GLY A 78 -5.96 0.66 -14.04
CA GLY A 78 -4.60 0.23 -14.34
C GLY A 78 -4.43 -0.36 -15.73
N ARG A 79 -5.46 -1.05 -16.25
CA ARG A 79 -5.45 -1.56 -17.64
C ARG A 79 -5.57 -0.45 -18.68
N SER A 80 -6.17 0.67 -18.33
CA SER A 80 -6.34 1.80 -19.26
C SER A 80 -5.17 2.75 -19.28
N SER A 81 -4.34 2.79 -18.25
CA SER A 81 -3.23 3.73 -18.15
C SER A 81 -2.12 3.20 -17.25
N ASP A 82 -0.90 3.24 -17.76
CA ASP A 82 0.36 2.95 -17.05
C ASP A 82 0.75 4.03 -16.03
N ARG A 83 -0.01 5.11 -15.96
CA ARG A 83 0.20 6.20 -15.01
C ARG A 83 -0.62 6.06 -13.72
N VAL A 84 -1.45 5.02 -13.62
CA VAL A 84 -2.22 4.73 -12.41
C VAL A 84 -1.34 3.98 -11.42
N VAL A 85 -1.12 4.60 -10.27
CA VAL A 85 -0.34 4.06 -9.17
C VAL A 85 -1.23 3.89 -7.95
N ALA A 86 -1.12 2.78 -7.26
CA ALA A 86 -1.84 2.54 -6.01
C ALA A 86 -0.87 2.54 -4.82
N LEU A 87 -1.26 3.28 -3.78
CA LEU A 87 -0.54 3.36 -2.51
C LEU A 87 -1.36 2.69 -1.42
N ASP A 88 -0.74 1.86 -0.59
CA ASP A 88 -1.41 1.11 0.46
C ASP A 88 -0.66 1.17 1.79
N GLY A 89 -1.41 1.40 2.88
CA GLY A 89 -0.92 1.40 4.25
C GLY A 89 -1.31 0.13 5.03
N ASP A 90 -1.23 -1.05 4.41
CA ASP A 90 -1.60 -2.37 4.96
C ASP A 90 -3.10 -2.67 5.00
N THR A 91 -3.87 -2.03 4.13
CA THR A 91 -5.34 -2.23 4.03
C THR A 91 -5.79 -2.93 2.75
N LYS A 92 -4.88 -3.31 1.88
CA LYS A 92 -5.17 -3.89 0.55
C LYS A 92 -6.13 -5.08 0.55
N ASN A 93 -6.08 -5.91 1.61
CA ASN A 93 -6.96 -7.07 1.75
C ASN A 93 -8.40 -6.64 2.08
N SER A 94 -8.55 -5.61 2.92
CA SER A 94 -9.85 -5.08 3.35
C SER A 94 -10.49 -4.21 2.28
N THR A 95 -9.70 -3.45 1.53
CA THR A 95 -10.14 -2.58 0.44
C THR A 95 -10.25 -3.28 -0.90
N PHE A 96 -9.75 -4.51 -1.02
CA PHE A 96 -9.61 -5.25 -2.29
C PHE A 96 -8.63 -4.60 -3.29
N ALA A 97 -7.80 -3.64 -2.87
CA ALA A 97 -6.72 -3.09 -3.69
C ALA A 97 -5.69 -4.17 -4.10
N ILE A 98 -5.69 -5.32 -3.40
CA ILE A 98 -4.92 -6.52 -3.78
C ILE A 98 -5.22 -7.00 -5.21
N THR A 99 -6.42 -6.70 -5.74
CA THR A 99 -6.78 -7.03 -7.13
C THR A 99 -5.88 -6.27 -8.11
N PHE A 100 -5.66 -4.98 -7.87
CA PHE A 100 -4.72 -4.17 -8.65
C PHE A 100 -3.28 -4.65 -8.47
N GLN A 101 -2.85 -4.93 -7.23
CA GLN A 101 -1.49 -5.41 -6.96
C GLN A 101 -1.15 -6.70 -7.72
N LYS A 102 -2.10 -7.62 -7.85
CA LYS A 102 -1.89 -8.89 -8.57
C LYS A 102 -1.66 -8.69 -10.07
N GLU A 103 -2.34 -7.72 -10.67
CA GLU A 103 -2.22 -7.40 -12.10
C GLU A 103 -1.04 -6.46 -12.38
N PHE A 104 -0.78 -5.51 -11.49
CA PHE A 104 0.22 -4.45 -11.67
C PHE A 104 1.15 -4.33 -10.45
N PRO A 105 1.97 -5.35 -10.16
CA PRO A 105 2.82 -5.35 -8.97
C PRO A 105 3.84 -4.21 -8.96
N GLY A 106 4.32 -3.76 -10.12
CA GLY A 106 5.26 -2.64 -10.25
C GLY A 106 4.64 -1.25 -10.02
N MET A 107 3.31 -1.15 -10.04
CA MET A 107 2.57 0.10 -9.85
C MET A 107 1.86 0.14 -8.48
N PHE A 108 2.13 -0.83 -7.62
CA PHE A 108 1.55 -0.93 -6.29
C PHE A 108 2.62 -0.78 -5.21
N PHE A 109 2.49 0.25 -4.38
CA PHE A 109 3.44 0.56 -3.32
C PHE A 109 2.81 0.39 -1.94
N SER A 110 3.39 -0.49 -1.12
CA SER A 110 2.96 -0.69 0.26
C SER A 110 3.91 0.05 1.22
N PHE A 111 3.35 0.93 2.04
CA PHE A 111 4.09 1.78 2.99
C PHE A 111 4.09 1.25 4.43
N PHE A 112 3.70 0.03 4.65
CA PHE A 112 3.56 -0.56 5.98
C PHE A 112 4.81 -0.33 6.87
N LYS A 113 6.00 -0.46 6.30
CA LYS A 113 7.26 -0.23 7.04
C LYS A 113 7.55 1.25 7.35
N CYS A 114 7.08 2.17 6.52
CA CYS A 114 7.31 3.61 6.72
C CYS A 114 6.39 4.23 7.78
N LEU A 115 5.17 3.74 7.93
CA LEU A 115 4.20 4.30 8.89
C LEU A 115 4.66 4.09 10.34
N LEU A 116 5.26 2.94 10.65
CA LEU A 116 5.83 2.66 11.98
C LEU A 116 7.02 3.56 12.30
N ILE A 117 7.86 3.88 11.31
CA ILE A 117 9.01 4.77 11.50
C ILE A 117 8.57 6.22 11.72
N LEU A 118 7.54 6.69 11.00
CA LEU A 118 6.98 8.04 11.18
C LEU A 118 6.32 8.21 12.56
N GLN A 119 5.67 7.18 13.08
CA GLN A 119 5.03 7.23 14.41
C GLN A 119 6.06 7.27 15.54
N CYS A 120 7.23 6.66 15.37
CA CYS A 120 8.34 6.74 16.34
C CYS A 120 9.12 8.06 16.28
N LEU A 121 8.97 8.87 15.21
CA LEU A 121 9.65 10.16 15.07
C LEU A 121 8.79 11.35 15.55
N CYS A 122 7.51 11.12 15.85
CA CYS A 122 6.56 12.13 16.32
C CYS A 122 6.30 12.07 17.84
N THR A 123 6.97 11.16 18.57
CA THR A 123 6.99 11.08 20.03
C THR A 123 8.36 11.46 20.57
#